data_020fa7eba6bd90990595b3e8c66fca7f
#
_entry.id   020fa7eba6bd90990595b3e8c66fca7f
#
_cell.length_a   1.000
_cell.length_b   1.000
_cell.length_c   1.000
_cell.angle_alpha   90.00
_cell.angle_beta   90.00
_cell.angle_gamma   90.00
#
_symmetry.space_group_name_H-M   'P 1'
#
loop_
_entity.id
_entity.type
_entity.pdbx_description
1 polymer ?
#
loop_
_entity_poly.entity_id
_entity_poly.type
_entity_poly.pdbx_seq_one_letter_code
_entity_poly.pdbx_strand_id
1 'polypeptide(L)'
;MNLVHGLKWFHNWVGFFITLTMLTVLTTGVYLGSVDIIKRMQTYDQQYSPLTLEQKAQAIDSLFSRYPEMSTVRFPTEHTPYIQAATRGKSIVFDSQLNEVAVRQNSDIPMYGTLFWLHRNFLMGDFGKYLNAWASLIGAAITLVGIYLWWQVRKGFRLKQTIPTNTRSSSLFKSHIQLGLFISVPLFILCLSGYLITYKGLWLDALKSQPNSQISYPASQPSDWLNQLTTAQNLWPDSQLVAISKPRSRPGAESAAELNYSIRFDSHPGVWLREADSITMSYEQGVIQSALKHSDRPLSGKVASFVRPLHDALNMPLSYVVLITLVSVIATIILLFSLVTFYRRTFKKKSRK
;
A
#
# COMPACT_ATOMS: atom_id res chain seq x y z
N MET A 1 -9.75 -2.96 -40.14
CA MET A 1 -9.73 -4.00 -39.08
C MET A 1 -10.78 -3.59 -38.02
N ASN A 2 -11.75 -4.44 -37.70
CA ASN A 2 -12.79 -4.09 -36.71
C ASN A 2 -12.13 -3.91 -35.34
N LEU A 3 -12.47 -2.82 -34.62
CA LEU A 3 -11.94 -2.47 -33.29
C LEU A 3 -11.92 -3.68 -32.34
N VAL A 4 -13.02 -4.43 -32.29
CA VAL A 4 -13.15 -5.62 -31.43
C VAL A 4 -12.10 -6.70 -31.78
N HIS A 5 -11.77 -6.87 -33.05
CA HIS A 5 -10.74 -7.81 -33.49
C HIS A 5 -9.34 -7.36 -33.01
N GLY A 6 -9.02 -6.08 -33.15
CA GLY A 6 -7.77 -5.50 -32.67
C GLY A 6 -7.62 -5.63 -31.15
N LEU A 7 -8.68 -5.36 -30.40
CA LEU A 7 -8.67 -5.51 -28.93
C LEU A 7 -8.53 -6.97 -28.47
N LYS A 8 -9.14 -7.93 -29.18
CA LYS A 8 -8.92 -9.37 -28.93
C LYS A 8 -7.48 -9.78 -29.20
N TRP A 9 -6.90 -9.30 -30.29
CA TRP A 9 -5.51 -9.54 -30.63
C TRP A 9 -4.57 -8.97 -29.53
N PHE A 10 -4.78 -7.71 -29.16
CA PHE A 10 -4.03 -7.04 -28.09
C PHE A 10 -4.12 -7.82 -26.77
N HIS A 11 -5.33 -8.13 -26.31
CA HIS A 11 -5.54 -8.86 -25.06
C HIS A 11 -4.83 -10.23 -25.06
N ASN A 12 -4.87 -10.95 -26.15
CA ASN A 12 -4.27 -12.27 -26.26
C ASN A 12 -2.73 -12.23 -26.33
N TRP A 13 -2.18 -11.43 -27.24
CA TRP A 13 -0.73 -11.42 -27.50
C TRP A 13 0.04 -10.61 -26.45
N VAL A 14 -0.39 -9.40 -26.18
CA VAL A 14 0.26 -8.58 -25.16
C VAL A 14 0.08 -9.23 -23.78
N GLY A 15 -1.11 -9.78 -23.48
CA GLY A 15 -1.34 -10.56 -22.29
C GLY A 15 -0.39 -11.74 -22.14
N PHE A 16 -0.14 -12.48 -23.22
CA PHE A 16 0.83 -13.58 -23.21
C PHE A 16 2.25 -13.09 -22.89
N PHE A 17 2.73 -12.04 -23.56
CA PHE A 17 4.09 -11.53 -23.35
C PHE A 17 4.34 -10.99 -21.96
N ILE A 18 3.34 -10.36 -21.31
CA ILE A 18 3.52 -9.87 -19.93
C ILE A 18 3.22 -10.93 -18.86
N THR A 19 2.75 -12.14 -19.27
CA THR A 19 2.33 -13.16 -18.30
C THR A 19 3.44 -13.51 -17.30
N LEU A 20 4.69 -13.66 -17.78
CA LEU A 20 5.79 -14.03 -16.90
C LEU A 20 6.06 -12.96 -15.83
N THR A 21 6.12 -11.69 -16.24
CA THR A 21 6.32 -10.57 -15.31
C THR A 21 5.15 -10.46 -14.32
N MET A 22 3.91 -10.59 -14.81
CA MET A 22 2.74 -10.55 -13.95
C MET A 22 2.65 -11.73 -12.99
N LEU A 23 2.98 -12.94 -13.42
CA LEU A 23 3.06 -14.11 -12.53
C LEU A 23 4.06 -13.88 -11.40
N THR A 24 5.25 -13.36 -11.72
CA THR A 24 6.26 -13.05 -10.70
C THR A 24 5.74 -12.03 -9.69
N VAL A 25 5.13 -10.95 -10.16
CA VAL A 25 4.61 -9.88 -9.28
C VAL A 25 3.44 -10.39 -8.43
N LEU A 26 2.49 -11.11 -9.03
CA LEU A 26 1.31 -11.60 -8.30
C LEU A 26 1.68 -12.67 -7.27
N THR A 27 2.55 -13.64 -7.62
CA THR A 27 2.95 -14.69 -6.66
C THR A 27 3.76 -14.11 -5.50
N THR A 28 4.67 -13.18 -5.77
CA THR A 28 5.40 -12.47 -4.71
C THR A 28 4.46 -11.56 -3.91
N GLY A 29 3.46 -10.97 -4.55
CA GLY A 29 2.39 -10.21 -3.89
C GLY A 29 1.55 -11.06 -2.93
N VAL A 30 1.22 -12.31 -3.32
CA VAL A 30 0.55 -13.28 -2.42
C VAL A 30 1.42 -13.55 -1.19
N TYR A 31 2.71 -13.78 -1.37
CA TYR A 31 3.62 -14.00 -0.24
C TYR A 31 3.68 -12.80 0.70
N LEU A 32 3.90 -11.59 0.17
CA LEU A 32 4.00 -10.37 0.97
C LEU A 32 2.69 -10.06 1.70
N GLY A 33 1.55 -10.24 1.03
CA GLY A 33 0.22 -10.08 1.63
C GLY A 33 -0.04 -11.12 2.74
N SER A 34 0.36 -12.38 2.53
CA SER A 34 0.24 -13.42 3.56
C SER A 34 1.07 -13.09 4.81
N VAL A 35 2.29 -12.59 4.62
CA VAL A 35 3.14 -12.13 5.74
C VAL A 35 2.48 -10.95 6.47
N ASP A 36 1.89 -10.00 5.75
CA ASP A 36 1.20 -8.86 6.38
C ASP A 36 -0.05 -9.30 7.14
N ILE A 37 -0.83 -10.25 6.61
CA ILE A 37 -1.97 -10.86 7.31
C ILE A 37 -1.51 -11.48 8.63
N ILE A 38 -0.49 -12.33 8.60
CA ILE A 38 0.04 -12.99 9.81
C ILE A 38 0.49 -11.95 10.85
N LYS A 39 1.23 -10.92 10.41
CA LYS A 39 1.67 -9.83 11.31
C LYS A 39 0.51 -9.09 11.96
N ARG A 40 -0.58 -8.85 11.22
CA ARG A 40 -1.75 -8.12 11.74
C ARG A 40 -2.66 -8.96 12.60
N MET A 41 -2.66 -10.28 12.42
CA MET A 41 -3.40 -11.20 13.30
C MET A 41 -2.74 -11.34 14.68
N GLN A 42 -1.49 -10.94 14.84
CA GLN A 42 -0.78 -10.96 16.12
C GLN A 42 -1.19 -9.73 16.94
N THR A 43 -2.14 -9.89 17.84
CA THR A 43 -2.58 -8.85 18.78
C THR A 43 -1.75 -8.81 20.06
N TYR A 44 -0.94 -9.84 20.31
CA TYR A 44 -0.13 -10.02 21.53
C TYR A 44 -0.95 -9.95 22.82
N ASP A 45 -2.20 -10.39 22.76
CA ASP A 45 -3.17 -10.36 23.88
C ASP A 45 -3.40 -8.95 24.47
N GLN A 46 -3.08 -7.90 23.72
CA GLN A 46 -3.32 -6.52 24.10
C GLN A 46 -4.75 -6.13 23.77
N GLN A 47 -5.41 -5.49 24.72
CA GLN A 47 -6.72 -4.85 24.52
C GLN A 47 -6.51 -3.36 24.19
N TYR A 48 -7.33 -2.84 23.31
CA TYR A 48 -7.28 -1.42 22.98
C TYR A 48 -7.66 -0.57 24.19
N SER A 49 -6.76 0.32 24.56
CA SER A 49 -6.99 1.38 25.53
C SER A 49 -6.46 2.69 24.99
N PRO A 50 -7.27 3.74 24.89
CA PRO A 50 -6.81 5.04 24.45
C PRO A 50 -5.82 5.64 25.46
N LEU A 51 -4.68 6.14 24.96
CA LEU A 51 -3.69 6.81 25.79
C LEU A 51 -4.02 8.29 25.94
N THR A 52 -3.79 8.85 27.13
CA THR A 52 -3.82 10.31 27.34
C THR A 52 -2.66 11.00 26.62
N LEU A 53 -2.70 12.34 26.49
CA LEU A 53 -1.60 13.08 25.89
C LEU A 53 -0.29 12.96 26.70
N GLU A 54 -0.41 12.94 28.04
CA GLU A 54 0.71 12.72 28.94
C GLU A 54 1.37 11.36 28.72
N GLN A 55 0.57 10.29 28.62
CA GLN A 55 1.06 8.95 28.33
C GLN A 55 1.73 8.86 26.95
N LYS A 56 1.17 9.55 25.95
CA LYS A 56 1.78 9.63 24.60
C LYS A 56 3.10 10.38 24.64
N ALA A 57 3.17 11.51 25.35
CA ALA A 57 4.39 12.28 25.52
C ALA A 57 5.49 11.47 26.20
N GLN A 58 5.17 10.80 27.29
CA GLN A 58 6.08 9.92 28.02
C GLN A 58 6.55 8.74 27.13
N ALA A 59 5.66 8.16 26.32
CA ALA A 59 6.02 7.09 25.40
C ALA A 59 7.00 7.59 24.33
N ILE A 60 6.79 8.78 23.77
CA ILE A 60 7.71 9.36 22.78
C ILE A 60 9.09 9.57 23.38
N ASP A 61 9.17 10.23 24.54
CA ASP A 61 10.42 10.54 25.21
C ASP A 61 11.21 9.27 25.56
N SER A 62 10.55 8.34 26.24
CA SER A 62 11.14 7.05 26.60
C SER A 62 11.60 6.23 25.39
N LEU A 63 10.76 6.10 24.36
CA LEU A 63 11.05 5.21 23.24
C LEU A 63 12.09 5.81 22.29
N PHE A 64 12.11 7.12 22.06
CA PHE A 64 13.14 7.74 21.24
C PHE A 64 14.49 7.84 21.96
N SER A 65 14.50 7.91 23.29
CA SER A 65 15.74 7.87 24.09
C SER A 65 16.28 6.43 24.17
N ARG A 66 15.42 5.45 24.45
CA ARG A 66 15.80 4.03 24.59
C ARG A 66 16.18 3.38 23.26
N TYR A 67 15.55 3.83 22.16
CA TYR A 67 15.75 3.27 20.81
C TYR A 67 15.99 4.41 19.80
N PRO A 68 17.17 5.04 19.79
CA PRO A 68 17.45 6.20 18.94
C PRO A 68 17.36 5.91 17.44
N GLU A 69 17.56 4.65 17.03
CA GLU A 69 17.40 4.19 15.65
C GLU A 69 15.95 4.16 15.16
N MET A 70 14.98 4.18 16.07
CA MET A 70 13.56 4.21 15.68
C MET A 70 13.18 5.59 15.14
N SER A 71 12.48 5.57 14.04
CA SER A 71 12.06 6.78 13.33
C SER A 71 10.60 7.16 13.54
N THR A 72 9.79 6.25 14.09
CA THR A 72 8.34 6.46 14.23
C THR A 72 7.84 5.78 15.48
N VAL A 73 7.05 6.47 16.28
CA VAL A 73 6.22 5.90 17.34
C VAL A 73 4.77 5.97 16.89
N ARG A 74 4.06 4.83 16.95
CA ARG A 74 2.64 4.71 16.68
C ARG A 74 1.90 4.37 17.95
N PHE A 75 0.78 5.03 18.14
CA PHE A 75 -0.07 4.85 19.31
C PHE A 75 -1.17 3.82 19.04
N PRO A 76 -1.75 3.22 20.10
CA PRO A 76 -2.82 2.24 19.96
C PRO A 76 -4.01 2.79 19.19
N THR A 77 -4.58 1.92 18.37
CA THR A 77 -5.85 2.12 17.68
C THR A 77 -6.69 0.86 17.82
N GLU A 78 -7.98 0.91 17.51
CA GLU A 78 -8.86 -0.28 17.55
C GLU A 78 -8.30 -1.46 16.74
N HIS A 79 -7.54 -1.20 15.66
CA HIS A 79 -6.99 -2.24 14.80
C HIS A 79 -5.57 -2.67 15.19
N THR A 80 -4.88 -1.88 16.00
CA THR A 80 -3.53 -2.15 16.50
C THR A 80 -3.49 -1.71 17.96
N PRO A 81 -3.87 -2.59 18.91
CA PRO A 81 -4.13 -2.21 20.31
C PRO A 81 -2.88 -2.00 21.17
N TYR A 82 -1.72 -1.82 20.56
CA TYR A 82 -0.43 -1.71 21.22
C TYR A 82 0.36 -0.50 20.71
N ILE A 83 1.35 -0.06 21.50
CA ILE A 83 2.32 0.96 21.07
C ILE A 83 3.38 0.29 20.19
N GLN A 84 3.82 0.96 19.15
CA GLN A 84 4.85 0.46 18.25
C GLN A 84 5.91 1.51 17.98
N ALA A 85 7.18 1.22 18.30
CA ALA A 85 8.32 1.94 17.75
C ALA A 85 8.79 1.24 16.48
N ALA A 86 9.02 2.00 15.40
CA ALA A 86 9.32 1.43 14.10
C ALA A 86 10.40 2.22 13.35
N THR A 87 11.22 1.49 12.61
CA THR A 87 12.13 1.99 11.58
C THR A 87 12.03 1.13 10.33
N ARG A 88 12.86 1.37 9.32
CA ARG A 88 12.80 0.58 8.09
C ARG A 88 13.16 -0.90 8.34
N GLY A 89 12.18 -1.76 8.20
CA GLY A 89 12.36 -3.22 8.31
C GLY A 89 12.38 -3.78 9.74
N LYS A 90 12.31 -2.92 10.77
CA LYS A 90 12.26 -3.33 12.18
C LYS A 90 11.15 -2.57 12.90
N SER A 91 10.45 -3.24 13.78
CA SER A 91 9.52 -2.62 14.72
C SER A 91 9.51 -3.38 16.03
N ILE A 92 9.34 -2.64 17.13
CA ILE A 92 9.21 -3.18 18.47
C ILE A 92 7.80 -2.84 18.95
N VAL A 93 7.14 -3.83 19.49
CA VAL A 93 5.79 -3.74 20.05
C VAL A 93 5.89 -3.61 21.56
N PHE A 94 5.14 -2.68 22.12
CA PHE A 94 5.08 -2.41 23.56
C PHE A 94 3.65 -2.47 24.05
N ASP A 95 3.50 -2.86 25.32
CA ASP A 95 2.25 -2.71 26.05
C ASP A 95 2.01 -1.25 26.48
N SER A 96 0.92 -1.00 27.18
CA SER A 96 0.57 0.34 27.70
C SER A 96 1.54 0.85 28.78
N GLN A 97 2.35 -0.03 29.37
CA GLN A 97 3.35 0.29 30.40
C GLN A 97 4.76 0.43 29.82
N LEU A 98 4.90 0.42 28.47
CA LEU A 98 6.15 0.49 27.74
C LEU A 98 7.10 -0.70 27.97
N ASN A 99 6.57 -1.86 28.39
CA ASN A 99 7.32 -3.10 28.38
C ASN A 99 7.36 -3.64 26.95
N GLU A 100 8.53 -4.15 26.55
CA GLU A 100 8.71 -4.79 25.26
C GLU A 100 7.98 -6.13 25.22
N VAL A 101 7.03 -6.25 24.29
CA VAL A 101 6.22 -7.46 24.07
C VAL A 101 6.79 -8.30 22.95
N ALA A 102 7.22 -7.68 21.86
CA ALA A 102 7.78 -8.38 20.70
C ALA A 102 8.67 -7.48 19.84
N VAL A 103 9.69 -8.10 19.27
CA VAL A 103 10.51 -7.51 18.19
C VAL A 103 10.14 -8.17 16.88
N ARG A 104 9.88 -7.37 15.86
CA ARG A 104 9.60 -7.83 14.50
C ARG A 104 10.67 -7.30 13.56
N GLN A 105 11.40 -8.18 12.92
CA GLN A 105 12.36 -7.81 11.89
C GLN A 105 12.01 -8.51 10.58
N ASN A 106 12.07 -7.77 9.48
CA ASN A 106 11.82 -8.36 8.17
C ASN A 106 12.92 -9.35 7.77
N SER A 107 14.13 -9.22 8.33
CA SER A 107 15.24 -10.16 8.15
C SER A 107 14.96 -11.56 8.72
N ASP A 108 14.10 -11.64 9.74
CA ASP A 108 13.78 -12.90 10.42
C ASP A 108 12.72 -13.72 9.66
N ILE A 109 12.11 -13.11 8.65
CA ILE A 109 11.11 -13.77 7.82
C ILE A 109 11.81 -14.37 6.61
N PRO A 110 11.72 -15.70 6.40
CA PRO A 110 12.40 -16.38 5.31
C PRO A 110 12.14 -15.71 3.96
N MET A 111 13.19 -15.45 3.19
CA MET A 111 13.14 -14.88 1.85
C MET A 111 12.42 -13.50 1.72
N TYR A 112 11.99 -12.86 2.81
CA TYR A 112 11.21 -11.62 2.73
C TYR A 112 11.91 -10.55 1.90
N GLY A 113 13.18 -10.28 2.17
CA GLY A 113 13.97 -9.28 1.45
C GLY A 113 14.08 -9.60 -0.05
N THR A 114 14.38 -10.85 -0.39
CA THR A 114 14.50 -11.30 -1.78
C THR A 114 13.17 -11.18 -2.52
N LEU A 115 12.07 -11.68 -1.93
CA LEU A 115 10.76 -11.64 -2.57
C LEU A 115 10.19 -10.22 -2.64
N PHE A 116 10.51 -9.35 -1.66
CA PHE A 116 10.17 -7.94 -1.73
C PHE A 116 10.87 -7.23 -2.91
N TRP A 117 12.17 -7.46 -3.10
CA TRP A 117 12.90 -6.86 -4.21
C TRP A 117 12.52 -7.49 -5.55
N LEU A 118 12.21 -8.80 -5.57
CA LEU A 118 11.69 -9.47 -6.75
C LEU A 118 10.34 -8.88 -7.17
N HIS A 119 9.44 -8.65 -6.21
CA HIS A 119 8.16 -7.97 -6.43
C HIS A 119 8.32 -6.55 -6.96
N ARG A 120 9.27 -5.81 -6.41
CA ARG A 120 9.42 -4.39 -6.67
C ARG A 120 10.18 -4.08 -7.97
N ASN A 121 11.22 -4.85 -8.26
CA ASN A 121 12.16 -4.53 -9.34
C ASN A 121 12.80 -5.75 -10.01
N PHE A 122 12.24 -6.95 -9.87
CA PHE A 122 12.75 -8.20 -10.45
C PHE A 122 14.22 -8.50 -10.07
N LEU A 123 14.74 -7.96 -8.98
CA LEU A 123 16.16 -7.99 -8.57
C LEU A 123 17.10 -7.28 -9.57
N MET A 124 16.57 -6.43 -10.45
CA MET A 124 17.29 -5.78 -11.56
C MET A 124 17.49 -4.26 -11.33
N GLY A 125 17.40 -3.80 -10.07
CA GLY A 125 17.60 -2.40 -9.74
C GLY A 125 16.57 -1.46 -10.39
N ASP A 126 17.03 -0.30 -10.87
CA ASP A 126 16.13 0.69 -11.48
C ASP A 126 15.53 0.23 -12.80
N PHE A 127 16.27 -0.52 -13.62
CA PHE A 127 15.72 -1.09 -14.85
C PHE A 127 14.50 -1.97 -14.57
N GLY A 128 14.64 -2.91 -13.64
CA GLY A 128 13.54 -3.79 -13.24
C GLY A 128 12.36 -3.04 -12.62
N LYS A 129 12.62 -1.95 -11.88
CA LYS A 129 11.59 -1.08 -11.31
C LYS A 129 10.73 -0.44 -12.40
N TYR A 130 11.34 0.09 -13.47
CA TYR A 130 10.59 0.69 -14.57
C TYR A 130 9.89 -0.37 -15.43
N LEU A 131 10.55 -1.51 -15.67
CA LEU A 131 9.93 -2.66 -16.34
C LEU A 131 8.66 -3.12 -15.62
N ASN A 132 8.73 -3.26 -14.29
CA ASN A 132 7.58 -3.62 -13.46
C ASN A 132 6.45 -2.60 -13.53
N ALA A 133 6.79 -1.31 -13.48
CA ALA A 133 5.79 -0.24 -13.60
C ALA A 133 5.04 -0.28 -14.93
N TRP A 134 5.77 -0.41 -16.06
CA TRP A 134 5.14 -0.54 -17.37
C TRP A 134 4.34 -1.83 -17.53
N ALA A 135 4.83 -2.95 -17.01
CA ALA A 135 4.07 -4.20 -16.99
C ALA A 135 2.76 -4.03 -16.19
N SER A 136 2.80 -3.32 -15.07
CA SER A 136 1.61 -3.01 -14.26
C SER A 136 0.61 -2.12 -15.04
N LEU A 137 1.08 -1.09 -15.74
CA LEU A 137 0.21 -0.24 -16.57
C LEU A 137 -0.44 -1.04 -17.71
N ILE A 138 0.34 -1.89 -18.38
CA ILE A 138 -0.19 -2.78 -19.43
C ILE A 138 -1.19 -3.77 -18.81
N GLY A 139 -0.93 -4.30 -17.62
CA GLY A 139 -1.87 -5.15 -16.87
C GLY A 139 -3.20 -4.46 -16.59
N ALA A 140 -3.16 -3.19 -16.17
CA ALA A 140 -4.35 -2.37 -16.00
C ALA A 140 -5.12 -2.20 -17.32
N ALA A 141 -4.43 -1.89 -18.43
CA ALA A 141 -5.04 -1.76 -19.75
C ALA A 141 -5.68 -3.07 -20.24
N ILE A 142 -4.99 -4.22 -20.06
CA ILE A 142 -5.53 -5.55 -20.39
C ILE A 142 -6.77 -5.87 -19.57
N THR A 143 -6.81 -5.49 -18.31
CA THR A 143 -8.00 -5.68 -17.46
C THR A 143 -9.19 -4.89 -18.01
N LEU A 144 -9.01 -3.62 -18.37
CA LEU A 144 -10.07 -2.80 -19.00
C LEU A 144 -10.54 -3.39 -20.33
N VAL A 145 -9.60 -3.82 -21.18
CA VAL A 145 -9.93 -4.49 -22.44
C VAL A 145 -10.71 -5.77 -22.18
N GLY A 146 -10.34 -6.55 -21.17
CA GLY A 146 -11.05 -7.75 -20.76
C GLY A 146 -12.50 -7.48 -20.37
N ILE A 147 -12.74 -6.43 -19.56
CA ILE A 147 -14.10 -5.97 -19.19
C ILE A 147 -14.89 -5.58 -20.44
N TYR A 148 -14.29 -4.79 -21.34
CA TYR A 148 -14.93 -4.38 -22.58
C TYR A 148 -15.28 -5.58 -23.49
N LEU A 149 -14.38 -6.53 -23.66
CA LEU A 149 -14.62 -7.73 -24.44
C LEU A 149 -15.71 -8.61 -23.83
N TRP A 150 -15.78 -8.72 -22.53
CA TRP A 150 -16.89 -9.41 -21.84
C TRP A 150 -18.22 -8.69 -22.07
N TRP A 151 -18.23 -7.35 -21.97
CA TRP A 151 -19.44 -6.54 -22.19
C TRP A 151 -20.03 -6.76 -23.58
N GLN A 152 -19.20 -6.95 -24.61
CA GLN A 152 -19.66 -7.22 -25.97
C GLN A 152 -20.41 -8.57 -26.09
N VAL A 153 -20.07 -9.54 -25.27
CA VAL A 153 -20.69 -10.90 -25.30
C VAL A 153 -21.95 -10.97 -24.43
N ARG A 154 -22.09 -10.09 -23.44
CA ARG A 154 -23.22 -9.95 -22.49
C ARG A 154 -23.80 -11.26 -21.93
N LYS A 155 -22.96 -12.28 -21.76
CA LYS A 155 -23.35 -13.58 -21.22
C LYS A 155 -23.30 -13.58 -19.72
N GLY A 156 -23.97 -12.75 -18.99
CA GLY A 156 -24.08 -12.68 -17.55
C GLY A 156 -23.00 -13.42 -16.69
N PHE A 157 -22.79 -13.00 -15.48
CA PHE A 157 -21.91 -13.71 -14.54
C PHE A 157 -22.52 -15.06 -14.15
N ARG A 158 -21.73 -16.14 -14.21
CA ARG A 158 -22.15 -17.50 -13.86
C ARG A 158 -21.20 -18.10 -12.84
N LEU A 159 -21.55 -18.04 -11.56
CA LEU A 159 -20.73 -18.53 -10.46
C LEU A 159 -20.26 -19.99 -10.66
N LYS A 160 -21.12 -20.86 -11.18
CA LYS A 160 -20.77 -22.26 -11.47
C LYS A 160 -19.67 -22.45 -12.51
N GLN A 161 -19.32 -21.41 -13.27
CA GLN A 161 -18.26 -21.45 -14.28
C GLN A 161 -16.94 -20.82 -13.80
N THR A 162 -16.85 -20.33 -12.57
CA THR A 162 -15.60 -19.84 -11.98
C THR A 162 -14.60 -20.97 -11.76
N ILE A 163 -15.08 -22.14 -11.38
CA ILE A 163 -14.27 -23.35 -11.22
C ILE A 163 -14.34 -24.17 -12.51
N PRO A 164 -13.19 -24.50 -13.14
CA PRO A 164 -13.19 -25.30 -14.34
C PRO A 164 -13.59 -26.76 -14.02
N THR A 165 -14.50 -27.31 -14.80
CA THR A 165 -14.98 -28.70 -14.62
C THR A 165 -13.97 -29.75 -15.12
N ASN A 166 -13.03 -29.32 -15.96
CA ASN A 166 -11.95 -30.15 -16.50
C ASN A 166 -10.84 -29.27 -17.07
N THR A 167 -9.72 -29.87 -17.45
CA THR A 167 -8.54 -29.18 -17.98
C THR A 167 -8.65 -28.79 -19.48
N ARG A 168 -9.77 -29.00 -20.14
CA ARG A 168 -9.96 -28.61 -21.56
C ARG A 168 -9.89 -27.08 -21.70
N SER A 169 -9.32 -26.61 -22.82
CA SER A 169 -9.16 -25.17 -23.06
C SER A 169 -10.47 -24.37 -23.01
N SER A 170 -11.60 -24.99 -23.36
CA SER A 170 -12.92 -24.35 -23.28
C SER A 170 -13.41 -24.16 -21.83
N SER A 171 -13.10 -25.09 -20.94
CA SER A 171 -13.45 -25.01 -19.51
C SER A 171 -12.57 -23.96 -18.81
N LEU A 172 -11.25 -24.00 -19.06
CA LEU A 172 -10.30 -22.99 -18.51
C LEU A 172 -10.63 -21.59 -19.00
N PHE A 173 -11.02 -21.44 -20.28
CA PHE A 173 -11.38 -20.14 -20.83
C PHE A 173 -12.68 -19.59 -20.22
N LYS A 174 -13.68 -20.42 -19.95
CA LYS A 174 -14.90 -20.00 -19.23
C LYS A 174 -14.56 -19.51 -17.82
N SER A 175 -13.73 -20.26 -17.10
CA SER A 175 -13.26 -19.87 -15.76
C SER A 175 -12.47 -18.57 -15.78
N HIS A 176 -11.55 -18.39 -16.75
CA HIS A 176 -10.84 -17.12 -16.95
C HIS A 176 -11.80 -15.93 -17.09
N ILE A 177 -12.84 -16.04 -17.90
CA ILE A 177 -13.82 -14.96 -18.09
C ILE A 177 -14.54 -14.63 -16.77
N GLN A 178 -15.04 -15.64 -16.06
CA GLN A 178 -15.86 -15.43 -14.87
C GLN A 178 -15.02 -14.93 -13.68
N LEU A 179 -13.86 -15.54 -13.41
CA LEU A 179 -12.94 -15.08 -12.38
C LEU A 179 -12.37 -13.71 -12.71
N GLY A 180 -12.00 -13.50 -13.99
CA GLY A 180 -11.45 -12.22 -14.45
C GLY A 180 -12.45 -11.08 -14.25
N LEU A 181 -13.73 -11.28 -14.55
CA LEU A 181 -14.77 -10.29 -14.27
C LEU A 181 -14.91 -10.03 -12.77
N PHE A 182 -14.93 -11.10 -11.97
CA PHE A 182 -15.11 -10.99 -10.52
C PHE A 182 -14.03 -10.13 -9.84
N ILE A 183 -12.77 -10.29 -10.26
CA ILE A 183 -11.65 -9.54 -9.66
C ILE A 183 -11.24 -8.30 -10.47
N SER A 184 -11.90 -7.98 -11.57
CA SER A 184 -11.44 -6.96 -12.52
C SER A 184 -11.20 -5.59 -11.89
N VAL A 185 -12.12 -5.10 -11.06
CA VAL A 185 -12.00 -3.78 -10.42
C VAL A 185 -10.83 -3.73 -9.44
N PRO A 186 -10.74 -4.62 -8.43
CA PRO A 186 -9.60 -4.59 -7.51
C PRO A 186 -8.26 -4.90 -8.20
N LEU A 187 -8.23 -5.76 -9.21
CA LEU A 187 -7.02 -6.03 -9.98
C LEU A 187 -6.55 -4.80 -10.77
N PHE A 188 -7.49 -4.07 -11.40
CA PHE A 188 -7.19 -2.81 -12.07
C PHE A 188 -6.58 -1.80 -11.11
N ILE A 189 -7.17 -1.65 -9.90
CA ILE A 189 -6.66 -0.75 -8.86
C ILE A 189 -5.24 -1.15 -8.43
N LEU A 190 -4.98 -2.43 -8.20
CA LEU A 190 -3.65 -2.94 -7.83
C LEU A 190 -2.60 -2.66 -8.92
N CYS A 191 -2.93 -2.93 -10.18
CA CYS A 191 -2.04 -2.67 -11.30
C CYS A 191 -1.78 -1.16 -11.48
N LEU A 192 -2.82 -0.33 -11.47
CA LEU A 192 -2.70 1.11 -11.63
C LEU A 192 -1.91 1.75 -10.48
N SER A 193 -2.21 1.36 -9.24
CA SER A 193 -1.50 1.88 -8.06
C SER A 193 -0.01 1.49 -8.07
N GLY A 194 0.35 0.28 -8.52
CA GLY A 194 1.73 -0.15 -8.69
C GLY A 194 2.52 0.75 -9.65
N TYR A 195 1.91 1.11 -10.79
CA TYR A 195 2.48 2.09 -11.73
C TYR A 195 2.63 3.47 -11.09
N LEU A 196 1.58 3.98 -10.45
CA LEU A 196 1.56 5.31 -9.83
C LEU A 196 2.57 5.46 -8.69
N ILE A 197 2.83 4.41 -7.90
CA ILE A 197 3.87 4.42 -6.87
C ILE A 197 5.25 4.68 -7.48
N THR A 198 5.56 4.04 -8.60
CA THR A 198 6.87 4.16 -9.26
C THR A 198 7.08 5.56 -9.84
N TYR A 199 6.08 6.10 -10.50
CA TYR A 199 6.15 7.41 -11.17
C TYR A 199 5.57 8.56 -10.34
N LYS A 200 5.54 8.40 -8.99
CA LYS A 200 4.95 9.37 -8.08
C LYS A 200 5.44 10.81 -8.31
N GLY A 201 6.73 11.01 -8.54
CA GLY A 201 7.28 12.33 -8.80
C GLY A 201 6.68 13.00 -10.04
N LEU A 202 6.63 12.27 -11.17
CA LEU A 202 6.17 12.81 -12.43
C LEU A 202 4.71 13.29 -12.41
N TRP A 203 3.78 12.44 -11.94
CA TRP A 203 2.36 12.82 -11.94
C TRP A 203 2.00 13.78 -10.80
N LEU A 204 2.72 13.76 -9.67
CA LEU A 204 2.58 14.79 -8.65
C LEU A 204 3.02 16.15 -9.17
N ASP A 205 4.14 16.21 -9.92
CA ASP A 205 4.63 17.44 -10.50
C ASP A 205 3.67 17.97 -11.57
N ALA A 206 3.08 17.09 -12.37
CA ALA A 206 2.08 17.45 -13.38
C ALA A 206 0.76 17.96 -12.77
N LEU A 207 0.40 17.50 -11.57
CA LEU A 207 -0.83 17.88 -10.87
C LEU A 207 -0.61 18.92 -9.77
N LYS A 208 0.57 19.55 -9.67
CA LYS A 208 0.83 20.61 -8.68
C LYS A 208 -0.14 21.77 -8.90
N SER A 209 -1.13 21.83 -8.05
CA SER A 209 -1.80 23.08 -7.74
C SER A 209 -0.97 23.82 -6.70
N GLN A 210 -1.06 25.17 -6.68
CA GLN A 210 -0.35 26.07 -5.78
C GLN A 210 -0.22 25.50 -4.36
N PRO A 211 0.93 25.61 -3.69
CA PRO A 211 1.07 25.21 -2.30
C PRO A 211 0.08 26.00 -1.47
N ASN A 212 -0.74 25.31 -0.68
CA ASN A 212 -1.52 25.96 0.37
C ASN A 212 -0.54 26.73 1.26
N SER A 213 -0.89 27.97 1.58
CA SER A 213 -0.15 28.86 2.47
C SER A 213 0.30 28.08 3.70
N GLN A 214 1.59 28.01 3.92
CA GLN A 214 2.15 27.47 5.17
C GLN A 214 1.69 28.45 6.28
N ILE A 215 0.80 27.95 7.12
CA ILE A 215 0.39 28.69 8.30
C ILE A 215 1.49 28.46 9.34
N SER A 216 2.31 29.46 9.57
CA SER A 216 3.26 29.45 10.68
C SER A 216 2.52 29.91 11.93
N TYR A 217 2.48 29.07 12.95
CA TYR A 217 1.93 29.44 14.26
C TYR A 217 3.09 29.82 15.19
N PRO A 218 3.00 30.95 15.94
CA PRO A 218 4.03 31.38 16.86
C PRO A 218 4.29 30.31 17.94
N ALA A 219 5.55 30.21 18.35
CA ALA A 219 6.02 29.26 19.34
C ALA A 219 5.33 29.46 20.69
N SER A 220 4.86 28.39 21.28
CA SER A 220 4.63 28.31 22.72
C SER A 220 5.79 27.56 23.33
N GLN A 221 6.48 28.19 24.30
CA GLN A 221 7.50 27.62 25.21
C GLN A 221 8.31 26.36 24.78
N PRO A 222 9.63 26.32 24.99
CA PRO A 222 10.47 25.26 24.42
C PRO A 222 10.19 23.89 25.03
N SER A 223 10.02 22.92 24.15
CA SER A 223 10.53 21.56 24.11
C SER A 223 10.15 20.58 25.22
N ASP A 224 8.89 20.53 25.58
CA ASP A 224 8.32 19.35 26.22
C ASP A 224 7.34 18.70 25.23
N TRP A 225 7.43 17.38 25.07
CA TRP A 225 6.52 16.64 24.18
C TRP A 225 5.04 16.85 24.55
N LEU A 226 4.72 16.98 25.84
CA LEU A 226 3.36 17.23 26.27
C LEU A 226 2.83 18.57 25.74
N ASN A 227 3.59 19.65 25.87
CA ASN A 227 3.20 20.95 25.36
C ASN A 227 3.05 20.96 23.82
N GLN A 228 3.97 20.29 23.13
CA GLN A 228 3.92 20.17 21.67
C GLN A 228 2.71 19.35 21.20
N LEU A 229 2.43 18.23 21.84
CA LEU A 229 1.25 17.42 21.53
C LEU A 229 -0.04 18.12 21.86
N THR A 230 -0.09 18.88 22.98
CA THR A 230 -1.24 19.68 23.37
C THR A 230 -1.49 20.79 22.35
N THR A 231 -0.44 21.48 21.91
CA THR A 231 -0.54 22.51 20.87
C THR A 231 -1.07 21.92 19.56
N ALA A 232 -0.55 20.76 19.16
CA ALA A 232 -0.99 20.07 17.97
C ALA A 232 -2.44 19.56 18.08
N GLN A 233 -2.82 19.01 19.24
CA GLN A 233 -4.17 18.51 19.48
C GLN A 233 -5.21 19.63 19.53
N ASN A 234 -4.85 20.80 20.07
CA ASN A 234 -5.74 21.96 20.12
C ASN A 234 -6.11 22.51 18.72
N LEU A 235 -5.27 22.28 17.71
CA LEU A 235 -5.62 22.60 16.33
C LEU A 235 -6.72 21.69 15.78
N TRP A 236 -6.73 20.44 16.20
CA TRP A 236 -7.67 19.42 15.73
C TRP A 236 -8.23 18.59 16.91
N PRO A 237 -9.09 19.18 17.76
CA PRO A 237 -9.58 18.56 19.00
C PRO A 237 -10.28 17.21 18.75
N ASP A 238 -11.01 17.10 17.65
CA ASP A 238 -11.82 15.93 17.30
C ASP A 238 -11.01 14.83 16.58
N SER A 239 -9.73 15.08 16.27
CA SER A 239 -8.89 14.14 15.54
C SER A 239 -8.06 13.29 16.50
N GLN A 240 -7.93 11.99 16.22
CA GLN A 240 -7.11 11.08 17.02
C GLN A 240 -5.64 11.18 16.60
N LEU A 241 -4.75 11.52 17.53
CA LEU A 241 -3.31 11.46 17.33
C LEU A 241 -2.84 9.98 17.26
N VAL A 242 -2.34 9.55 16.10
CA VAL A 242 -2.02 8.13 15.83
C VAL A 242 -0.54 7.82 15.68
N ALA A 243 0.29 8.80 15.34
CA ALA A 243 1.73 8.56 15.21
C ALA A 243 2.55 9.85 15.22
N ILE A 244 3.82 9.72 15.64
CA ILE A 244 4.85 10.74 15.47
C ILE A 244 6.06 10.14 14.75
N SER A 245 6.67 10.90 13.85
CA SER A 245 7.83 10.45 13.08
C SER A 245 8.94 11.50 13.08
N LYS A 246 10.17 11.05 13.34
CA LYS A 246 11.39 11.85 13.14
C LYS A 246 11.57 12.25 11.68
N PRO A 247 12.27 13.36 11.38
CA PRO A 247 12.62 13.70 10.02
C PRO A 247 13.48 12.59 9.40
N ARG A 248 13.31 12.38 8.11
CA ARG A 248 14.21 11.47 7.39
C ARG A 248 15.46 12.25 6.97
N SER A 249 16.58 11.96 7.59
CA SER A 249 17.86 12.41 7.08
C SER A 249 18.09 11.86 5.67
N ARG A 250 18.29 12.74 4.71
CA ARG A 250 18.81 12.34 3.39
C ARG A 250 20.33 12.19 3.52
N PRO A 251 20.93 11.08 3.02
CA PRO A 251 22.40 11.02 2.92
C PRO A 251 22.89 12.21 2.11
N GLY A 252 23.81 12.98 2.67
CA GLY A 252 24.40 14.19 2.03
C GLY A 252 23.74 15.53 2.41
N ALA A 253 22.75 15.57 3.29
CA ALA A 253 22.27 16.81 3.88
C ALA A 253 23.20 17.17 5.06
N GLU A 254 24.27 17.89 4.78
CA GLU A 254 25.09 18.57 5.79
C GLU A 254 24.34 19.80 6.29
N SER A 255 23.52 19.65 7.27
CA SER A 255 23.28 20.64 8.33
C SER A 255 22.37 20.01 9.36
N ALA A 256 22.56 20.39 10.60
CA ALA A 256 21.57 20.29 11.67
C ALA A 256 20.31 21.10 11.28
N ALA A 257 19.69 20.74 10.16
CA ALA A 257 18.41 21.25 9.76
C ALA A 257 17.46 20.86 10.88
N GLU A 258 16.84 21.86 11.47
CA GLU A 258 15.80 21.79 12.48
C GLU A 258 15.12 20.43 12.47
N LEU A 259 15.19 19.72 13.57
CA LEU A 259 14.59 18.39 13.72
C LEU A 259 13.06 18.55 13.62
N ASN A 260 12.56 18.53 12.39
CA ASN A 260 11.14 18.66 12.11
C ASN A 260 10.44 17.30 12.24
N TYR A 261 9.61 17.17 13.26
CA TYR A 261 8.78 15.99 13.49
C TYR A 261 7.48 16.07 12.71
N SER A 262 7.02 14.94 12.21
CA SER A 262 5.69 14.82 11.59
C SER A 262 4.74 14.12 12.55
N ILE A 263 3.75 14.84 13.01
CA ILE A 263 2.65 14.34 13.85
C ILE A 263 1.49 13.98 12.92
N ARG A 264 0.97 12.77 13.05
CA ARG A 264 -0.13 12.27 12.20
C ARG A 264 -1.39 12.11 13.02
N PHE A 265 -2.48 12.60 12.47
CA PHE A 265 -3.82 12.46 13.03
C PHE A 265 -4.71 11.62 12.12
N ASP A 266 -5.73 11.03 12.71
CA ASP A 266 -6.85 10.35 12.04
C ASP A 266 -8.13 11.13 12.41
N SER A 267 -8.71 11.81 11.43
CA SER A 267 -9.92 12.62 11.64
C SER A 267 -11.20 11.81 11.59
N HIS A 268 -11.14 10.60 11.03
CA HIS A 268 -12.29 9.72 10.89
C HIS A 268 -11.91 8.29 11.33
N PRO A 269 -11.66 8.06 12.63
CA PRO A 269 -11.33 6.74 13.14
C PRO A 269 -12.48 5.76 12.81
N GLY A 270 -12.13 4.59 12.29
CA GLY A 270 -13.10 3.58 11.86
C GLY A 270 -13.52 3.63 10.39
N VAL A 271 -13.17 4.66 9.63
CA VAL A 271 -13.39 4.69 8.17
C VAL A 271 -12.35 3.81 7.46
N TRP A 272 -12.80 3.04 6.48
CA TRP A 272 -11.97 2.08 5.74
C TRP A 272 -10.77 2.74 5.05
N LEU A 273 -10.97 3.89 4.44
CA LEU A 273 -9.94 4.65 3.76
C LEU A 273 -9.59 5.85 4.65
N ARG A 274 -8.53 5.72 5.44
CA ARG A 274 -8.13 6.72 6.42
C ARG A 274 -7.56 7.97 5.76
N GLU A 275 -8.15 9.08 6.06
CA GLU A 275 -7.62 10.38 5.74
C GLU A 275 -6.45 10.69 6.67
N ALA A 276 -5.28 10.98 6.09
CA ALA A 276 -4.09 11.27 6.87
C ALA A 276 -3.91 12.79 6.99
N ASP A 277 -4.25 13.34 8.13
CA ASP A 277 -3.92 14.70 8.51
C ASP A 277 -2.51 14.73 9.11
N SER A 278 -1.77 15.79 8.89
CA SER A 278 -0.38 15.88 9.36
C SER A 278 -0.01 17.29 9.78
N ILE A 279 0.67 17.37 10.91
CA ILE A 279 1.34 18.57 11.40
C ILE A 279 2.83 18.33 11.33
N THR A 280 3.58 19.28 10.79
CA THR A 280 5.04 19.31 10.86
C THR A 280 5.44 20.35 11.90
N MET A 281 6.23 19.95 12.87
CA MET A 281 6.64 20.78 14.00
C MET A 281 8.16 20.73 14.17
N SER A 282 8.77 21.90 14.44
CA SER A 282 10.16 22.00 14.89
C SER A 282 10.22 21.61 16.37
N TYR A 283 11.05 20.63 16.72
CA TYR A 283 11.17 20.19 18.11
C TYR A 283 11.86 21.25 19.00
N GLU A 284 12.93 21.85 18.50
CA GLU A 284 13.72 22.81 19.28
C GLU A 284 12.97 24.12 19.54
N GLN A 285 12.16 24.55 18.56
CA GLN A 285 11.46 25.83 18.64
C GLN A 285 10.01 25.68 19.11
N GLY A 286 9.45 24.46 19.14
CA GLY A 286 8.04 24.21 19.43
C GLY A 286 7.06 24.83 18.41
N VAL A 287 7.55 25.21 17.23
CA VAL A 287 6.81 25.91 16.19
C VAL A 287 6.16 24.92 15.24
N ILE A 288 4.87 25.08 15.00
CA ILE A 288 4.17 24.37 13.91
C ILE A 288 4.57 25.04 12.59
N GLN A 289 5.33 24.32 11.77
CA GLN A 289 5.78 24.79 10.46
C GLN A 289 4.71 24.57 9.38
N SER A 290 3.93 23.51 9.49
CA SER A 290 2.80 23.27 8.60
C SER A 290 1.74 22.41 9.26
N ALA A 291 0.48 22.72 9.02
CA ALA A 291 -0.66 21.91 9.42
C ALA A 291 -1.53 21.68 8.18
N LEU A 292 -1.75 20.43 7.81
CA LEU A 292 -2.40 20.06 6.56
C LEU A 292 -3.46 18.99 6.80
N LYS A 293 -4.72 19.35 6.75
CA LYS A 293 -5.83 18.39 6.72
C LYS A 293 -5.93 17.73 5.35
N HIS A 294 -6.41 16.50 5.33
CA HIS A 294 -6.67 15.80 4.07
C HIS A 294 -7.67 16.55 3.20
N SER A 295 -8.72 17.14 3.80
CA SER A 295 -9.72 17.97 3.11
C SER A 295 -9.10 19.13 2.31
N ASP A 296 -8.04 19.74 2.86
CA ASP A 296 -7.41 20.95 2.32
C ASP A 296 -6.32 20.64 1.29
N ARG A 297 -6.00 19.35 1.11
CA ARG A 297 -5.00 18.93 0.12
C ARG A 297 -5.51 19.17 -1.29
N PRO A 298 -4.63 19.62 -2.22
CA PRO A 298 -4.94 19.62 -3.64
C PRO A 298 -5.25 18.18 -4.12
N LEU A 299 -5.96 18.06 -5.24
CA LEU A 299 -6.36 16.76 -5.79
C LEU A 299 -5.16 15.80 -5.91
N SER A 300 -4.00 16.30 -6.35
CA SER A 300 -2.76 15.52 -6.42
C SER A 300 -2.35 14.94 -5.07
N GLY A 301 -2.44 15.73 -4.00
CA GLY A 301 -2.15 15.30 -2.63
C GLY A 301 -3.15 14.28 -2.11
N LYS A 302 -4.44 14.46 -2.41
CA LYS A 302 -5.50 13.49 -2.07
C LYS A 302 -5.26 12.16 -2.78
N VAL A 303 -5.05 12.17 -4.09
CA VAL A 303 -4.74 10.96 -4.86
C VAL A 303 -3.46 10.28 -4.33
N ALA A 304 -2.40 11.07 -4.07
CA ALA A 304 -1.14 10.53 -3.56
C ALA A 304 -1.29 9.83 -2.21
N SER A 305 -2.19 10.31 -1.34
CA SER A 305 -2.42 9.70 -0.02
C SER A 305 -3.07 8.32 -0.12
N PHE A 306 -3.83 8.05 -1.18
CA PHE A 306 -4.54 6.77 -1.38
C PHE A 306 -3.76 5.73 -2.18
N VAL A 307 -2.79 6.16 -3.01
CA VAL A 307 -2.08 5.21 -3.91
C VAL A 307 -1.39 4.08 -3.15
N ARG A 308 -0.69 4.37 -2.06
CA ARG A 308 -0.06 3.34 -1.23
C ARG A 308 -1.06 2.50 -0.44
N PRO A 309 -2.01 3.08 0.32
CA PRO A 309 -3.07 2.29 0.97
C PRO A 309 -3.76 1.32 0.01
N LEU A 310 -4.09 1.74 -1.19
CA LEU A 310 -4.75 0.88 -2.18
C LEU A 310 -3.84 -0.25 -2.70
N HIS A 311 -2.52 -0.06 -2.70
CA HIS A 311 -1.58 -1.07 -3.21
C HIS A 311 -1.05 -2.02 -2.13
N ASP A 312 -0.50 -1.45 -1.05
CA ASP A 312 0.19 -2.20 0.01
C ASP A 312 -0.61 -2.25 1.31
N ALA A 313 -1.88 -1.84 1.27
CA ALA A 313 -2.79 -1.82 2.42
C ALA A 313 -2.26 -1.03 3.64
N LEU A 314 -1.36 -0.08 3.42
CA LEU A 314 -0.79 0.74 4.50
C LEU A 314 -1.92 1.48 5.25
N ASN A 315 -2.04 1.25 6.54
CA ASN A 315 -3.09 1.78 7.41
C ASN A 315 -4.53 1.36 7.04
N MET A 316 -4.70 0.33 6.22
CA MET A 316 -6.01 -0.26 5.90
C MET A 316 -6.34 -1.41 6.86
N PRO A 317 -7.62 -1.76 7.06
CA PRO A 317 -8.01 -2.88 7.92
C PRO A 317 -7.53 -4.23 7.38
N LEU A 318 -7.47 -5.24 8.26
CA LEU A 318 -7.06 -6.61 7.90
C LEU A 318 -7.91 -7.19 6.75
N SER A 319 -9.22 -6.91 6.73
CA SER A 319 -10.12 -7.35 5.66
C SER A 319 -9.68 -6.90 4.27
N TYR A 320 -9.11 -5.69 4.15
CA TYR A 320 -8.58 -5.20 2.89
C TYR A 320 -7.29 -5.94 2.47
N VAL A 321 -6.39 -6.22 3.41
CA VAL A 321 -5.18 -7.03 3.12
C VAL A 321 -5.57 -8.41 2.61
N VAL A 322 -6.54 -9.05 3.27
CA VAL A 322 -7.08 -10.34 2.83
C VAL A 322 -7.67 -10.24 1.43
N LEU A 323 -8.46 -9.19 1.15
CA LEU A 323 -9.05 -8.96 -0.17
C LEU A 323 -7.99 -8.89 -1.28
N ILE A 324 -6.97 -8.00 -1.14
CA ILE A 324 -5.95 -7.82 -2.17
C ILE A 324 -5.07 -9.07 -2.34
N THR A 325 -4.85 -9.82 -1.26
CA THR A 325 -4.11 -11.09 -1.31
C THR A 325 -4.92 -12.14 -2.08
N LEU A 326 -6.22 -12.27 -1.80
CA LEU A 326 -7.12 -13.17 -2.55
C LEU A 326 -7.22 -12.78 -4.03
N VAL A 327 -7.30 -11.49 -4.33
CA VAL A 327 -7.28 -10.99 -5.72
C VAL A 327 -5.99 -11.43 -6.42
N SER A 328 -4.84 -11.33 -5.75
CA SER A 328 -3.54 -11.77 -6.30
C SER A 328 -3.49 -13.29 -6.54
N VAL A 329 -4.07 -14.09 -5.62
CA VAL A 329 -4.19 -15.56 -5.80
C VAL A 329 -5.06 -15.88 -7.01
N ILE A 330 -6.26 -15.29 -7.11
CA ILE A 330 -7.18 -15.52 -8.21
C ILE A 330 -6.56 -15.08 -9.55
N ALA A 331 -5.90 -13.91 -9.57
CA ALA A 331 -5.21 -13.42 -10.75
C ALA A 331 -4.09 -14.37 -11.21
N THR A 332 -3.32 -14.93 -10.27
CA THR A 332 -2.30 -15.95 -10.56
C THR A 332 -2.91 -17.17 -11.25
N ILE A 333 -4.02 -17.68 -10.72
CA ILE A 333 -4.77 -18.83 -11.30
C ILE A 333 -5.27 -18.49 -12.71
N ILE A 334 -5.83 -17.29 -12.91
CA ILE A 334 -6.29 -16.81 -14.22
C ILE A 334 -5.15 -16.78 -15.25
N LEU A 335 -3.98 -16.28 -14.85
CA LEU A 335 -2.81 -16.23 -15.74
C LEU A 335 -2.33 -17.63 -16.12
N LEU A 336 -2.31 -18.59 -15.19
CA LEU A 336 -1.97 -19.98 -15.47
C LEU A 336 -2.96 -20.61 -16.46
N PHE A 337 -4.26 -20.39 -16.28
CA PHE A 337 -5.27 -20.86 -17.22
C PHE A 337 -5.11 -20.25 -18.61
N SER A 338 -4.79 -18.96 -18.66
CA SER A 338 -4.53 -18.23 -19.91
C SER A 338 -3.31 -18.79 -20.63
N LEU A 339 -2.22 -19.00 -19.92
CA LEU A 339 -0.98 -19.56 -20.46
C LEU A 339 -1.20 -20.94 -21.07
N VAL A 340 -1.84 -21.87 -20.34
CA VAL A 340 -2.19 -23.22 -20.82
C VAL A 340 -3.09 -23.17 -22.05
N THR A 341 -4.10 -22.30 -21.99
CA THR A 341 -5.08 -22.16 -23.09
C THR A 341 -4.45 -21.59 -24.33
N PHE A 342 -3.63 -20.53 -24.18
CA PHE A 342 -2.89 -19.89 -25.29
C PHE A 342 -1.93 -20.87 -25.94
N TYR A 343 -1.10 -21.57 -25.14
CA TYR A 343 -0.14 -22.55 -25.63
C TYR A 343 -0.82 -23.66 -26.45
N ARG A 344 -1.90 -24.24 -25.93
CA ARG A 344 -2.64 -25.31 -26.63
C ARG A 344 -3.28 -24.84 -27.93
N ARG A 345 -3.81 -23.61 -27.98
CA ARG A 345 -4.46 -23.06 -29.17
C ARG A 345 -3.45 -22.67 -30.25
N THR A 346 -2.31 -22.16 -29.85
CA THR A 346 -1.33 -21.60 -30.79
C THR A 346 -0.37 -22.67 -31.31
N PHE A 347 0.13 -23.55 -30.46
CA PHE A 347 1.21 -24.47 -30.79
C PHE A 347 0.75 -25.93 -31.01
N LYS A 348 -0.21 -26.47 -30.20
CA LYS A 348 -0.66 -27.86 -30.42
C LYS A 348 -1.58 -28.04 -31.63
N LYS A 349 -2.22 -27.00 -32.15
CA LYS A 349 -3.05 -27.11 -33.36
C LYS A 349 -2.24 -27.36 -34.63
N LYS A 350 -0.95 -27.00 -34.66
CA LYS A 350 -0.05 -27.24 -35.80
C LYS A 350 0.47 -28.67 -35.90
N SER A 351 0.41 -29.47 -34.85
CA SER A 351 0.90 -30.87 -34.83
C SER A 351 -0.12 -31.90 -35.32
N ARG A 352 -1.33 -31.48 -35.72
CA ARG A 352 -2.40 -32.36 -36.23
C ARG A 352 -2.74 -32.10 -37.72
N LYS A 353 -1.92 -31.36 -38.42
CA LYS A 353 -1.89 -31.22 -39.90
C LYS A 353 -0.57 -31.82 -40.41
#